data_cd75962a29fb04f6f7f075fbd134eea7
#
_entry.id   cd75962a29fb04f6f7f075fbd134eea7
#
_cell.length_a   1.000
_cell.length_b   1.000
_cell.length_c   1.000
_cell.angle_alpha   90.00
_cell.angle_beta   90.00
_cell.angle_gamma   90.00
#
_symmetry.space_group_name_H-M   'P 1'
#
loop_
_entity.id
_entity.type
_entity.pdbx_description
1 polymer ?
#
loop_
_entity_poly.entity_id
_entity_poly.type
_entity_poly.pdbx_seq_one_letter_code
_entity_poly.pdbx_strand_id
1 'polypeptide(L)'
;MKTIKLFAGICAIAAICACGNAKTEPQAQVAENAIEEVKGQGTVFYDLTLEEALAKAKAEGKHVLINFHTSTCVPCKKMEKEVLPTIECGEYINKHFVPIMIDGEDEGIGTEIAEKYQVFIFPTYMVLAPDGFKKGEVIGAEYDVNKFIEMLKEINHDA
;
A
#
# COMPACT_ATOMS: atom_id res chain seq x y z
N MET A 1 30.21 -23.56 54.49
CA MET A 1 31.35 -24.49 54.33
C MET A 1 31.40 -24.96 52.90
N LYS A 2 32.60 -24.84 52.32
CA LYS A 2 33.08 -25.50 51.06
C LYS A 2 32.51 -24.93 49.74
N THR A 3 33.25 -24.55 48.76
CA THR A 3 34.67 -24.21 48.47
C THR A 3 34.71 -23.82 47.01
N ILE A 4 35.42 -22.78 46.76
CA ILE A 4 35.84 -22.19 45.45
C ILE A 4 36.56 -23.23 44.60
N LYS A 5 36.34 -23.27 43.30
CA LYS A 5 37.35 -23.66 42.32
C LYS A 5 37.32 -22.74 41.09
N LEU A 6 38.30 -21.91 41.05
CA LEU A 6 38.85 -21.10 39.98
C LEU A 6 39.54 -22.03 38.95
N PHE A 7 39.27 -21.83 37.66
CA PHE A 7 40.20 -22.30 36.62
C PHE A 7 40.37 -21.17 35.59
N ALA A 8 41.50 -20.60 35.66
CA ALA A 8 42.09 -19.76 34.63
C ALA A 8 42.68 -20.65 33.52
N GLY A 9 42.45 -20.31 32.29
CA GLY A 9 43.08 -20.91 31.12
C GLY A 9 43.29 -19.84 30.07
N ILE A 10 44.45 -19.26 30.07
CA ILE A 10 45.00 -18.40 29.02
C ILE A 10 45.47 -19.30 27.88
N CYS A 11 45.05 -19.01 26.63
CA CYS A 11 45.91 -19.32 25.48
C CYS A 11 45.68 -18.32 24.35
N ALA A 12 46.78 -17.81 23.91
CA ALA A 12 46.94 -16.69 22.98
C ALA A 12 47.04 -17.12 21.52
N ILE A 13 46.83 -16.18 20.63
CA ILE A 13 47.44 -15.96 19.30
C ILE A 13 46.99 -16.87 18.14
N ALA A 14 46.34 -16.30 17.12
CA ALA A 14 46.90 -16.24 15.77
C ALA A 14 46.04 -15.28 14.89
N ALA A 15 46.69 -14.20 14.45
CA ALA A 15 46.20 -13.35 13.36
C ALA A 15 46.36 -14.08 12.04
N ILE A 16 45.27 -14.14 11.25
CA ILE A 16 45.37 -14.43 9.83
C ILE A 16 44.55 -13.38 9.08
N CYS A 17 45.31 -12.53 8.41
CA CYS A 17 44.86 -11.55 7.44
C CYS A 17 44.46 -12.33 6.17
N ALA A 18 43.18 -12.27 5.75
CA ALA A 18 42.78 -12.69 4.43
C ALA A 18 41.81 -11.65 3.88
N CYS A 19 42.28 -10.88 2.91
CA CYS A 19 41.46 -10.05 2.04
C CYS A 19 40.52 -10.97 1.25
N GLY A 20 39.23 -10.84 1.48
CA GLY A 20 38.16 -11.47 0.72
C GLY A 20 37.09 -10.45 0.39
N ASN A 21 37.03 -10.10 -0.87
CA ASN A 21 36.09 -9.18 -1.48
C ASN A 21 34.66 -9.76 -1.35
N ALA A 22 33.89 -9.35 -0.34
CA ALA A 22 32.50 -9.73 -0.18
C ALA A 22 31.63 -8.62 -0.78
N LYS A 23 31.01 -8.93 -1.91
CA LYS A 23 29.90 -8.17 -2.47
C LYS A 23 28.82 -8.06 -1.40
N THR A 24 28.55 -6.85 -0.96
CA THR A 24 27.41 -6.54 -0.11
C THR A 24 26.16 -6.60 -0.96
N GLU A 25 25.39 -7.68 -0.85
CA GLU A 25 24.00 -7.70 -1.26
C GLU A 25 23.23 -6.78 -0.33
N PRO A 26 22.38 -5.88 -0.86
CA PRO A 26 21.47 -5.13 -0.02
C PRO A 26 20.42 -6.08 0.52
N GLN A 27 20.52 -6.48 1.77
CA GLN A 27 19.44 -7.11 2.51
C GLN A 27 18.30 -6.10 2.60
N ALA A 28 17.25 -6.33 1.80
CA ALA A 28 15.97 -5.70 1.99
C ALA A 28 15.46 -6.07 3.39
N GLN A 29 15.61 -5.14 4.33
CA GLN A 29 14.91 -5.20 5.60
C GLN A 29 13.43 -4.96 5.29
N VAL A 30 12.68 -6.04 5.11
CA VAL A 30 11.23 -6.01 5.14
C VAL A 30 10.86 -5.64 6.57
N ALA A 31 10.52 -4.37 6.76
CA ALA A 31 9.96 -3.90 8.00
C ALA A 31 8.64 -4.66 8.20
N GLU A 32 8.65 -5.57 9.15
CA GLU A 32 7.49 -6.26 9.71
C GLU A 32 6.68 -5.22 10.49
N ASN A 33 5.93 -4.38 9.76
CA ASN A 33 4.95 -3.50 10.36
C ASN A 33 3.70 -4.31 10.64
N ALA A 34 3.52 -4.57 11.94
CA ALA A 34 2.32 -5.13 12.53
C ALA A 34 1.06 -4.55 11.89
N ILE A 35 0.13 -5.44 11.57
CA ILE A 35 -1.24 -5.10 11.18
C ILE A 35 -1.90 -4.53 12.44
N GLU A 36 -1.76 -3.23 12.66
CA GLU A 36 -2.56 -2.51 13.63
C GLU A 36 -3.96 -2.42 13.02
N GLU A 37 -4.92 -3.08 13.64
CA GLU A 37 -6.34 -2.96 13.25
C GLU A 37 -6.72 -1.48 13.32
N VAL A 38 -6.85 -0.82 12.16
CA VAL A 38 -7.25 0.59 12.03
C VAL A 38 -8.77 0.67 12.22
N LYS A 39 -9.24 0.50 13.47
CA LYS A 39 -10.64 0.68 13.84
C LYS A 39 -10.95 2.14 14.11
N GLY A 40 -11.99 2.66 13.48
CA GLY A 40 -12.49 4.01 13.73
C GLY A 40 -11.74 5.12 13.00
N GLN A 41 -11.10 4.80 11.89
CA GLN A 41 -10.36 5.75 11.06
C GLN A 41 -10.91 5.72 9.63
N GLY A 42 -10.91 6.87 8.95
CA GLY A 42 -11.25 6.96 7.52
C GLY A 42 -10.26 6.22 6.62
N THR A 43 -10.43 6.32 5.32
CA THR A 43 -9.53 5.69 4.36
C THR A 43 -8.10 6.21 4.51
N VAL A 44 -7.14 5.29 4.69
CA VAL A 44 -5.71 5.59 4.84
C VAL A 44 -5.01 5.32 3.51
N PHE A 45 -4.72 6.37 2.77
CA PHE A 45 -3.97 6.26 1.52
C PHE A 45 -2.49 6.09 1.78
N TYR A 46 -1.86 5.18 1.05
CA TYR A 46 -0.42 4.95 1.10
C TYR A 46 0.29 5.82 0.06
N ASP A 47 1.40 6.42 0.48
CA ASP A 47 2.34 7.11 -0.41
C ASP A 47 3.29 6.06 -1.03
N LEU A 48 2.77 5.34 -2.02
CA LEU A 48 3.46 4.25 -2.71
C LEU A 48 3.33 4.42 -4.22
N THR A 49 4.34 3.98 -4.94
CA THR A 49 4.22 3.75 -6.38
C THR A 49 3.23 2.62 -6.67
N LEU A 50 2.73 2.56 -7.89
CA LEU A 50 1.83 1.47 -8.30
C LEU A 50 2.48 0.09 -8.12
N GLU A 51 3.77 -0.05 -8.43
CA GLU A 51 4.50 -1.31 -8.28
C GLU A 51 4.61 -1.73 -6.80
N GLU A 52 4.93 -0.80 -5.92
CA GLU A 52 4.99 -1.05 -4.48
C GLU A 52 3.61 -1.40 -3.90
N ALA A 53 2.55 -0.71 -4.36
CA ALA A 53 1.18 -1.00 -3.96
C ALA A 53 0.74 -2.40 -4.39
N LEU A 54 1.07 -2.84 -5.60
CA LEU A 54 0.81 -4.19 -6.10
C LEU A 54 1.57 -5.24 -5.30
N ALA A 55 2.85 -4.98 -5.00
CA ALA A 55 3.66 -5.89 -4.16
C ALA A 55 3.09 -6.02 -2.74
N LYS A 56 2.68 -4.89 -2.13
CA LYS A 56 2.04 -4.86 -0.82
C LYS A 56 0.70 -5.59 -0.84
N ALA A 57 -0.13 -5.33 -1.84
CA ALA A 57 -1.43 -6.00 -1.99
C ALA A 57 -1.26 -7.52 -2.12
N LYS A 58 -0.27 -7.98 -2.88
CA LYS A 58 0.06 -9.40 -3.01
C LYS A 58 0.49 -10.02 -1.68
N ALA A 59 1.31 -9.31 -0.90
CA ALA A 59 1.78 -9.79 0.39
C ALA A 59 0.65 -9.88 1.44
N GLU A 60 -0.32 -8.97 1.37
CA GLU A 60 -1.45 -8.90 2.31
C GLU A 60 -2.71 -9.66 1.85
N GLY A 61 -2.70 -10.25 0.66
CA GLY A 61 -3.88 -10.90 0.09
C GLY A 61 -5.03 -9.92 -0.20
N LYS A 62 -4.69 -8.68 -0.55
CA LYS A 62 -5.63 -7.59 -0.87
C LYS A 62 -5.56 -7.22 -2.35
N HIS A 63 -6.46 -6.33 -2.78
CA HIS A 63 -6.39 -5.66 -4.06
C HIS A 63 -5.82 -4.25 -3.91
N VAL A 64 -5.42 -3.61 -5.01
CA VAL A 64 -5.06 -2.18 -5.02
C VAL A 64 -6.31 -1.38 -5.37
N LEU A 65 -6.59 -0.33 -4.62
CA LEU A 65 -7.58 0.69 -4.95
C LEU A 65 -6.87 1.96 -5.35
N ILE A 66 -6.97 2.35 -6.61
CA ILE A 66 -6.41 3.62 -7.09
C ILE A 66 -7.52 4.66 -7.10
N ASN A 67 -7.33 5.77 -6.38
CA ASN A 67 -8.11 6.98 -6.56
C ASN A 67 -7.40 7.87 -7.58
N PHE A 68 -7.86 7.85 -8.83
CA PHE A 68 -7.43 8.81 -9.83
C PHE A 68 -8.14 10.14 -9.61
N HIS A 69 -7.36 11.19 -9.43
CA HIS A 69 -7.84 12.55 -9.19
C HIS A 69 -7.01 13.56 -10.00
N THR A 70 -7.39 14.82 -9.93
CA THR A 70 -6.56 15.93 -10.42
C THR A 70 -6.62 17.10 -9.44
N SER A 71 -5.62 17.98 -9.50
CA SER A 71 -5.51 19.14 -8.60
C SER A 71 -6.68 20.12 -8.73
N THR A 72 -7.35 20.18 -9.89
CA THR A 72 -8.46 21.07 -10.20
C THR A 72 -9.83 20.41 -10.06
N CYS A 73 -9.90 19.12 -9.84
CA CYS A 73 -11.13 18.33 -9.79
C CYS A 73 -11.97 18.64 -8.54
N VAL A 74 -13.04 19.40 -8.69
CA VAL A 74 -13.96 19.76 -7.60
C VAL A 74 -14.67 18.54 -7.00
N PRO A 75 -15.25 17.60 -7.80
CA PRO A 75 -15.88 16.41 -7.24
C PRO A 75 -14.89 15.49 -6.50
N CYS A 76 -13.62 15.42 -6.94
CA CYS A 76 -12.58 14.67 -6.22
C CYS A 76 -12.38 15.21 -4.81
N LYS A 77 -12.17 16.53 -4.69
CA LYS A 77 -12.01 17.21 -3.39
C LYS A 77 -13.20 16.99 -2.46
N LYS A 78 -14.41 16.93 -3.03
CA LYS A 78 -15.60 16.66 -2.22
C LYS A 78 -15.62 15.21 -1.72
N MET A 79 -15.26 14.22 -2.55
CA MET A 79 -15.11 12.83 -2.12
C MET A 79 -14.06 12.69 -1.02
N GLU A 80 -12.89 13.31 -1.20
CA GLU A 80 -11.77 13.32 -0.25
C GLU A 80 -12.13 13.96 1.10
N LYS A 81 -13.07 14.89 1.10
CA LYS A 81 -13.49 15.61 2.32
C LYS A 81 -14.68 14.98 3.02
N GLU A 82 -15.64 14.43 2.29
CA GLU A 82 -16.95 14.06 2.82
C GLU A 82 -17.22 12.55 2.83
N VAL A 83 -16.61 11.76 1.92
CA VAL A 83 -16.87 10.32 1.79
C VAL A 83 -15.70 9.48 2.28
N LEU A 84 -14.53 9.68 1.72
CA LEU A 84 -13.35 8.84 2.03
C LEU A 84 -12.88 8.92 3.49
N PRO A 85 -13.05 10.05 4.23
CA PRO A 85 -12.68 10.12 5.63
C PRO A 85 -13.70 9.52 6.59
N THR A 86 -14.84 9.03 6.10
CA THR A 86 -15.82 8.39 6.98
C THR A 86 -15.30 7.06 7.52
N ILE A 87 -15.73 6.72 8.74
CA ILE A 87 -15.31 5.47 9.39
C ILE A 87 -15.74 4.26 8.56
N GLU A 88 -16.95 4.28 8.04
CA GLU A 88 -17.52 3.20 7.24
C GLU A 88 -16.70 2.94 5.96
N CYS A 89 -16.28 4.01 5.28
CA CYS A 89 -15.40 3.92 4.12
C CYS A 89 -14.05 3.33 4.50
N GLY A 90 -13.45 3.87 5.57
CA GLY A 90 -12.15 3.44 6.05
C GLY A 90 -12.14 1.99 6.48
N GLU A 91 -13.13 1.54 7.26
CA GLU A 91 -13.23 0.15 7.69
C GLU A 91 -13.31 -0.83 6.51
N TYR A 92 -14.08 -0.50 5.47
CA TYR A 92 -14.17 -1.35 4.30
C TYR A 92 -12.91 -1.29 3.44
N ILE A 93 -12.46 -0.08 3.07
CA ILE A 93 -11.35 0.10 2.14
C ILE A 93 -10.03 -0.40 2.74
N ASN A 94 -9.69 -0.01 3.96
CA ASN A 94 -8.42 -0.40 4.58
C ASN A 94 -8.32 -1.91 4.82
N LYS A 95 -9.48 -2.57 5.03
CA LYS A 95 -9.53 -4.02 5.22
C LYS A 95 -9.28 -4.79 3.92
N HIS A 96 -9.83 -4.33 2.81
CA HIS A 96 -9.87 -5.10 1.56
C HIS A 96 -8.87 -4.63 0.50
N PHE A 97 -8.36 -3.41 0.64
CA PHE A 97 -7.52 -2.79 -0.37
C PHE A 97 -6.21 -2.23 0.21
N VAL A 98 -5.26 -2.01 -0.67
CA VAL A 98 -4.14 -1.09 -0.52
C VAL A 98 -4.49 0.16 -1.33
N PRO A 99 -5.04 1.22 -0.69
CA PRO A 99 -5.45 2.41 -1.41
C PRO A 99 -4.27 3.35 -1.67
N ILE A 100 -4.16 3.81 -2.91
CA ILE A 100 -3.20 4.84 -3.35
C ILE A 100 -3.92 5.95 -4.12
N MET A 101 -3.32 7.13 -4.17
CA MET A 101 -3.80 8.25 -4.97
C MET A 101 -2.87 8.49 -6.16
N ILE A 102 -3.43 8.76 -7.32
CA ILE A 102 -2.67 9.10 -8.52
C ILE A 102 -3.28 10.36 -9.15
N ASP A 103 -2.47 11.41 -9.30
CA ASP A 103 -2.86 12.58 -10.10
C ASP A 103 -2.75 12.22 -11.58
N GLY A 104 -3.89 12.10 -12.24
CA GLY A 104 -3.97 11.68 -13.65
C GLY A 104 -3.62 12.76 -14.65
N GLU A 105 -3.30 13.98 -14.20
CA GLU A 105 -2.91 15.12 -15.03
C GLU A 105 -1.53 15.69 -14.64
N ASP A 106 -0.77 14.99 -13.78
CA ASP A 106 0.61 15.39 -13.53
C ASP A 106 1.45 15.23 -14.82
N GLU A 107 2.53 16.00 -14.93
CA GLU A 107 3.46 15.90 -16.06
C GLU A 107 4.44 14.72 -15.89
N GLY A 108 3.90 13.52 -15.55
CA GLY A 108 4.76 12.39 -15.21
C GLY A 108 4.04 11.06 -15.22
N ILE A 109 4.44 10.23 -14.26
CA ILE A 109 4.03 8.83 -14.19
C ILE A 109 2.53 8.63 -13.96
N GLY A 110 1.87 9.61 -13.32
CA GLY A 110 0.43 9.55 -13.08
C GLY A 110 -0.37 9.61 -14.37
N THR A 111 -0.01 10.50 -15.30
CA THR A 111 -0.60 10.58 -16.63
C THR A 111 -0.36 9.28 -17.42
N GLU A 112 0.87 8.72 -17.39
CA GLU A 112 1.18 7.46 -18.07
C GLU A 112 0.32 6.29 -17.53
N ILE A 113 0.10 6.25 -16.22
CA ILE A 113 -0.75 5.22 -15.59
C ILE A 113 -2.21 5.44 -15.96
N ALA A 114 -2.71 6.68 -15.94
CA ALA A 114 -4.07 7.00 -16.35
C ALA A 114 -4.32 6.60 -17.81
N GLU A 115 -3.41 6.91 -18.73
CA GLU A 115 -3.48 6.51 -20.13
C GLU A 115 -3.46 4.97 -20.29
N LYS A 116 -2.55 4.29 -19.60
CA LYS A 116 -2.45 2.82 -19.61
C LYS A 116 -3.77 2.14 -19.26
N TYR A 117 -4.46 2.68 -18.27
CA TYR A 117 -5.75 2.14 -17.83
C TYR A 117 -6.96 2.82 -18.43
N GLN A 118 -6.77 3.74 -19.38
CA GLN A 118 -7.81 4.47 -20.11
C GLN A 118 -8.72 5.30 -19.19
N VAL A 119 -8.12 5.97 -18.20
CA VAL A 119 -8.82 6.86 -17.28
C VAL A 119 -8.82 8.28 -17.83
N PHE A 120 -10.00 8.78 -18.19
CA PHE A 120 -10.21 10.12 -18.76
C PHE A 120 -11.23 10.96 -17.98
N ILE A 121 -11.81 10.40 -16.92
CA ILE A 121 -12.82 11.04 -16.08
C ILE A 121 -12.36 10.98 -14.63
N PHE A 122 -12.50 12.10 -13.90
CA PHE A 122 -12.09 12.20 -12.51
C PHE A 122 -13.25 12.64 -11.60
N PRO A 123 -13.38 12.06 -10.38
CA PRO A 123 -12.57 10.95 -9.88
C PRO A 123 -12.91 9.62 -10.58
N THR A 124 -11.94 8.71 -10.64
CA THR A 124 -12.17 7.30 -10.95
C THR A 124 -11.50 6.44 -9.88
N TYR A 125 -12.26 5.54 -9.30
CA TYR A 125 -11.78 4.59 -8.30
C TYR A 125 -11.61 3.22 -8.96
N MET A 126 -10.38 2.84 -9.24
CA MET A 126 -10.06 1.61 -9.96
C MET A 126 -9.55 0.54 -9.02
N VAL A 127 -10.08 -0.66 -9.16
CA VAL A 127 -9.61 -1.84 -8.44
C VAL A 127 -8.74 -2.69 -9.34
N LEU A 128 -7.51 -2.95 -8.90
CA LEU A 128 -6.58 -3.87 -9.55
C LEU A 128 -6.34 -5.10 -8.70
N ALA A 129 -6.29 -6.26 -9.33
CA ALA A 129 -5.77 -7.47 -8.72
C ALA A 129 -4.25 -7.32 -8.46
N PRO A 130 -3.65 -8.14 -7.56
CA PRO A 130 -2.23 -8.03 -7.22
C PRO A 130 -1.25 -8.25 -8.37
N ASP A 131 -1.71 -8.80 -9.49
CA ASP A 131 -0.96 -8.97 -10.73
C ASP A 131 -1.09 -7.79 -11.70
N GLY A 132 -1.83 -6.74 -11.29
CA GLY A 132 -2.04 -5.51 -12.06
C GLY A 132 -3.21 -5.56 -13.04
N PHE A 133 -3.97 -6.66 -13.11
CA PHE A 133 -5.18 -6.71 -13.93
C PHE A 133 -6.32 -5.88 -13.32
N LYS A 134 -6.98 -5.11 -14.17
CA LYS A 134 -8.16 -4.32 -13.78
C LYS A 134 -9.34 -5.25 -13.50
N LYS A 135 -9.87 -5.20 -12.29
CA LYS A 135 -11.09 -5.91 -11.89
C LYS A 135 -12.35 -5.10 -12.22
N GLY A 136 -12.29 -3.80 -12.04
CA GLY A 136 -13.38 -2.87 -12.31
C GLY A 136 -13.06 -1.47 -11.85
N GLU A 137 -14.04 -0.58 -11.99
CA GLU A 137 -13.89 0.81 -11.59
C GLU A 137 -15.24 1.45 -11.24
N VAL A 138 -15.20 2.45 -10.37
CA VAL A 138 -16.29 3.41 -10.13
C VAL A 138 -15.90 4.71 -10.81
N ILE A 139 -16.63 5.12 -11.84
CA ILE A 139 -16.37 6.36 -12.58
C ILE A 139 -17.26 7.47 -12.02
N GLY A 140 -16.63 8.60 -11.69
CA GLY A 140 -17.31 9.75 -11.11
C GLY A 140 -17.44 9.68 -9.59
N ALA A 141 -18.07 10.71 -9.03
CA ALA A 141 -18.26 10.85 -7.59
C ALA A 141 -19.60 10.24 -7.15
N GLU A 142 -19.56 9.44 -6.10
CA GLU A 142 -20.73 8.97 -5.37
C GLU A 142 -20.68 9.47 -3.92
N TYR A 143 -21.59 10.35 -3.55
CA TYR A 143 -21.55 11.01 -2.25
C TYR A 143 -22.31 10.25 -1.15
N ASP A 144 -23.10 9.26 -1.51
CA ASP A 144 -23.67 8.34 -0.53
C ASP A 144 -22.62 7.27 -0.17
N VAL A 145 -22.18 7.31 1.08
CA VAL A 145 -21.12 6.44 1.60
C VAL A 145 -21.46 4.97 1.43
N ASN A 146 -22.70 4.58 1.75
CA ASN A 146 -23.10 3.17 1.67
C ASN A 146 -23.14 2.70 0.23
N LYS A 147 -23.68 3.54 -0.66
CA LYS A 147 -23.74 3.22 -2.09
C LYS A 147 -22.34 3.13 -2.71
N PHE A 148 -21.42 4.03 -2.34
CA PHE A 148 -20.03 3.95 -2.79
C PHE A 148 -19.37 2.64 -2.34
N ILE A 149 -19.56 2.25 -1.08
CA ILE A 149 -19.06 0.98 -0.55
C ILE A 149 -19.69 -0.22 -1.27
N GLU A 150 -20.98 -0.19 -1.58
CA GLU A 150 -21.64 -1.27 -2.34
C GLU A 150 -21.06 -1.41 -3.74
N MET A 151 -20.82 -0.31 -4.46
CA MET A 151 -20.15 -0.34 -5.77
C MET A 151 -18.74 -0.98 -5.68
N LEU A 152 -17.98 -0.66 -4.64
CA LEU A 152 -16.67 -1.30 -4.41
C LEU A 152 -16.81 -2.79 -4.06
N LYS A 153 -17.86 -3.18 -3.32
CA LYS A 153 -18.13 -4.59 -3.00
C LYS A 153 -18.46 -5.39 -4.25
N GLU A 154 -19.26 -4.85 -5.16
CA GLU A 154 -19.60 -5.51 -6.42
C GLU A 154 -18.34 -5.82 -7.24
N ILE A 155 -17.39 -4.88 -7.32
CA ILE A 155 -16.13 -5.09 -8.02
C ILE A 155 -15.23 -6.11 -7.28
N ASN A 156 -15.28 -6.11 -5.95
CA ASN A 156 -14.44 -6.98 -5.12
C ASN A 156 -14.98 -8.42 -4.97
N HIS A 157 -16.23 -8.66 -5.35
CA HIS A 157 -16.95 -9.92 -5.07
C HIS A 157 -16.41 -11.14 -5.84
N ASP A 158 -15.59 -10.95 -6.87
CA ASP A 158 -14.99 -12.00 -7.69
C ASP A 158 -13.61 -12.45 -7.20
N ALA A 159 -13.33 -12.33 -5.90
CA ALA A 159 -12.07 -12.75 -5.29
C ALA A 159 -12.25 -13.98 -4.38
#